data_3341f2ac33ba9b2cc854358237a48e68
#
_entry.id   3341f2ac33ba9b2cc854358237a48e68
#
_cell.length_a   1.000
_cell.length_b   1.000
_cell.length_c   1.000
_cell.angle_alpha   90.00
_cell.angle_beta   90.00
_cell.angle_gamma   90.00
#
_symmetry.space_group_name_H-M   'P 1'
#
loop_
_entity.id
_entity.type
_entity.pdbx_description
1 polymer ?
#
loop_
_entity_poly.entity_id
_entity_poly.type
_entity_poly.pdbx_seq_one_letter_code
_entity_poly.pdbx_strand_id
1 'polypeptide(L)'
;MATLHRTPCPACHHAVAVSFHDGGKQPLATLAWPASAEAARAMKRLPHSFVRCTGCGHVFNREFDYTEIPYGDEPNRMFNRGPIWGEHLSVVRDRLLERLPNAPRVVEIGCGAG
;
A
#
# COMPACT_ATOMS: atom_id res chain seq x y z
N MET A 1 7.03 -13.67 -24.38
CA MET A 1 6.22 -12.55 -24.93
C MET A 1 5.42 -11.92 -23.81
N ALA A 2 5.35 -10.59 -23.75
CA ALA A 2 4.54 -9.90 -22.73
C ALA A 2 3.04 -10.07 -23.07
N THR A 3 2.25 -10.50 -22.08
CA THR A 3 0.81 -10.71 -22.25
C THR A 3 0.05 -9.40 -22.06
N LEU A 4 -0.84 -9.07 -22.99
CA LEU A 4 -1.73 -7.92 -22.90
C LEU A 4 -3.03 -8.32 -22.18
N HIS A 5 -3.52 -7.42 -21.35
CA HIS A 5 -4.77 -7.57 -20.60
C HIS A 5 -5.69 -6.38 -20.86
N ARG A 6 -6.98 -6.67 -21.07
CA ARG A 6 -8.03 -5.66 -21.02
C ARG A 6 -8.44 -5.45 -19.56
N THR A 7 -7.89 -4.41 -18.95
CA THR A 7 -8.18 -4.02 -17.56
C THR A 7 -8.02 -2.52 -17.41
N PRO A 8 -9.04 -1.80 -16.94
CA PRO A 8 -8.95 -0.35 -16.80
C PRO A 8 -7.92 0.03 -15.75
N CYS A 9 -7.06 0.96 -16.08
CA CYS A 9 -6.09 1.52 -15.16
C CYS A 9 -6.78 2.37 -14.09
N PRO A 10 -6.55 2.16 -12.80
CA PRO A 10 -7.18 2.95 -11.74
C PRO A 10 -6.74 4.42 -11.74
N ALA A 11 -5.60 4.73 -12.35
CA ALA A 11 -5.07 6.10 -12.38
C ALA A 11 -5.53 6.92 -13.59
N CYS A 12 -5.62 6.31 -14.79
CA CYS A 12 -5.93 7.07 -16.03
C CYS A 12 -7.06 6.47 -16.87
N HIS A 13 -7.69 5.39 -16.40
CA HIS A 13 -8.78 4.67 -17.04
C HIS A 13 -8.46 4.06 -18.42
N HIS A 14 -7.20 4.09 -18.86
CA HIS A 14 -6.77 3.42 -20.08
C HIS A 14 -7.03 1.92 -19.98
N ALA A 15 -7.61 1.33 -21.03
CA ALA A 15 -8.21 -0.01 -20.99
C ALA A 15 -7.20 -1.16 -21.18
N VAL A 16 -5.93 -0.86 -21.46
CA VAL A 16 -4.94 -1.88 -21.79
C VAL A 16 -3.72 -1.79 -20.86
N ALA A 17 -3.35 -2.95 -20.34
CA ALA A 17 -2.14 -3.11 -19.55
C ALA A 17 -1.33 -4.33 -20.01
N VAL A 18 -0.05 -4.35 -19.72
CA VAL A 18 0.86 -5.46 -20.03
C VAL A 18 1.28 -6.15 -18.74
N SER A 19 1.42 -7.49 -18.78
CA SER A 19 1.97 -8.25 -17.64
C SER A 19 3.31 -7.67 -17.20
N PHE A 20 3.43 -7.40 -15.89
CA PHE A 20 4.63 -6.88 -15.26
C PHE A 20 5.27 -7.92 -14.35
N HIS A 21 4.48 -8.50 -13.44
CA HIS A 21 4.95 -9.52 -12.52
C HIS A 21 3.77 -10.41 -12.09
N ASP A 22 3.99 -11.71 -12.10
CA ASP A 22 3.09 -12.70 -11.53
C ASP A 22 3.72 -13.30 -10.28
N GLY A 23 3.21 -12.90 -9.11
CA GLY A 23 3.62 -13.40 -7.80
C GLY A 23 2.84 -14.64 -7.36
N GLY A 24 1.95 -15.19 -8.21
CA GLY A 24 1.06 -16.28 -7.84
C GLY A 24 0.05 -15.88 -6.77
N LYS A 25 -0.31 -16.82 -5.90
CA LYS A 25 -1.19 -16.56 -4.75
C LYS A 25 -0.37 -16.27 -3.50
N GLN A 26 -0.50 -15.06 -2.98
CA GLN A 26 0.18 -14.60 -1.77
C GLN A 26 -0.79 -14.52 -0.59
N PRO A 27 -0.31 -14.74 0.65
CA PRO A 27 -1.15 -14.57 1.83
C PRO A 27 -1.62 -13.12 1.92
N LEU A 28 -2.88 -12.93 2.29
CA LEU A 28 -3.44 -11.61 2.54
C LEU A 28 -2.83 -11.06 3.84
N ALA A 29 -1.64 -10.51 3.74
CA ALA A 29 -1.00 -9.81 4.83
C ALA A 29 -1.66 -8.43 4.96
N THR A 30 -2.80 -8.40 5.62
CA THR A 30 -3.38 -7.15 6.07
C THR A 30 -2.65 -6.65 7.30
N LEU A 31 -2.93 -5.47 7.65
CA LEU A 31 -2.46 -4.61 8.71
C LEU A 31 -2.28 -5.27 10.10
N ALA A 32 -2.68 -6.51 10.28
CA ALA A 32 -2.53 -7.28 11.52
C ALA A 32 -1.57 -8.46 11.32
N TRP A 33 -0.61 -8.60 12.21
CA TRP A 33 0.24 -9.79 12.24
C TRP A 33 -0.55 -10.98 12.78
N PRO A 34 -0.43 -12.15 12.15
CA PRO A 34 -1.08 -13.34 12.66
C PRO A 34 -0.55 -13.69 14.06
N ALA A 35 -1.44 -14.06 14.96
CA ALA A 35 -1.11 -14.34 16.36
C ALA A 35 -0.25 -15.60 16.56
N SER A 36 -0.21 -16.49 15.57
CA SER A 36 0.59 -17.73 15.62
C SER A 36 1.06 -18.16 14.22
N ALA A 37 2.00 -19.08 14.19
CA ALA A 37 2.47 -19.69 12.93
C ALA A 37 1.36 -20.49 12.22
N GLU A 38 0.43 -21.07 12.98
CA GLU A 38 -0.74 -21.76 12.42
C GLU A 38 -1.70 -20.76 11.75
N ALA A 39 -2.04 -19.68 12.44
CA ALA A 39 -2.84 -18.59 11.87
C ALA A 39 -2.19 -18.01 10.61
N ALA A 40 -0.87 -17.83 10.60
CA ALA A 40 -0.14 -17.35 9.42
C ALA A 40 -0.27 -18.32 8.22
N ARG A 41 -0.21 -19.62 8.45
CA ARG A 41 -0.35 -20.63 7.39
C ARG A 41 -1.80 -20.73 6.88
N ALA A 42 -2.77 -20.48 7.75
CA ALA A 42 -4.20 -20.52 7.42
C ALA A 42 -4.69 -19.23 6.72
N MET A 43 -3.85 -18.21 6.59
CA MET A 43 -4.25 -16.95 5.93
C MET A 43 -4.74 -17.20 4.51
N LYS A 44 -5.83 -16.54 4.15
CA LYS A 44 -6.36 -16.54 2.78
C LYS A 44 -5.28 -16.06 1.81
N ARG A 45 -5.14 -16.75 0.68
CA ARG A 45 -4.21 -16.38 -0.37
C ARG A 45 -4.95 -15.79 -1.55
N LEU A 46 -4.54 -14.62 -1.97
CA LEU A 46 -5.12 -13.89 -3.11
C LEU A 46 -4.12 -13.77 -4.26
N PRO A 47 -4.63 -13.64 -5.51
CA PRO A 47 -3.78 -13.49 -6.68
C PRO A 47 -2.95 -12.20 -6.61
N HIS A 48 -1.66 -12.30 -6.97
CA HIS A 48 -0.72 -11.20 -7.00
C HIS A 48 -0.24 -10.97 -8.43
N SER A 49 -1.15 -10.45 -9.26
CA SER A 49 -0.98 -10.30 -10.71
C SER A 49 -0.79 -8.83 -11.07
N PHE A 50 0.47 -8.38 -11.05
CA PHE A 50 0.80 -7.00 -11.40
C PHE A 50 0.86 -6.80 -12.90
N VAL A 51 0.26 -5.70 -13.33
CA VAL A 51 0.28 -5.22 -14.71
C VAL A 51 0.74 -3.77 -14.75
N ARG A 52 1.31 -3.37 -15.89
CA ARG A 52 1.68 -1.99 -16.17
C ARG A 52 0.77 -1.40 -17.23
N CYS A 53 0.13 -0.29 -16.92
CA CYS A 53 -0.69 0.46 -17.86
C CYS A 53 0.13 0.90 -19.07
N THR A 54 -0.37 0.67 -20.28
CA THR A 54 0.30 1.10 -21.51
C THR A 54 0.10 2.59 -21.81
N GLY A 55 -0.89 3.23 -21.18
CA GLY A 55 -1.14 4.66 -21.33
C GLY A 55 -0.26 5.54 -20.43
N CYS A 56 -0.26 5.29 -19.11
CA CYS A 56 0.44 6.16 -18.16
C CYS A 56 1.61 5.49 -17.42
N GLY A 57 1.85 4.19 -17.61
CA GLY A 57 2.93 3.47 -16.94
C GLY A 57 2.63 3.03 -15.51
N HIS A 58 1.46 3.35 -14.94
CA HIS A 58 1.07 2.92 -13.60
C HIS A 58 1.09 1.40 -13.46
N VAL A 59 1.70 0.90 -12.38
CA VAL A 59 1.75 -0.53 -12.05
C VAL A 59 0.77 -0.81 -10.93
N PHE A 60 -0.10 -1.81 -11.13
CA PHE A 60 -1.14 -2.18 -10.17
C PHE A 60 -1.44 -3.67 -10.21
N ASN A 61 -1.97 -4.21 -9.11
CA ASN A 61 -2.48 -5.57 -9.07
C ASN A 61 -3.89 -5.59 -9.69
N ARG A 62 -4.05 -6.19 -10.86
CA ARG A 62 -5.34 -6.26 -11.59
C ARG A 62 -6.39 -7.14 -10.90
N GLU A 63 -5.96 -8.03 -10.03
CA GLU A 63 -6.81 -8.96 -9.26
C GLU A 63 -7.07 -8.45 -7.84
N PHE A 64 -6.75 -7.18 -7.55
CA PHE A 64 -6.96 -6.62 -6.23
C PHE A 64 -8.44 -6.40 -5.94
N ASP A 65 -8.92 -6.96 -4.84
CA ASP A 65 -10.30 -6.81 -4.38
C ASP A 65 -10.34 -6.19 -2.98
N TYR A 66 -10.87 -4.99 -2.88
CA TYR A 66 -11.01 -4.26 -1.61
C TYR A 66 -11.94 -4.97 -0.62
N THR A 67 -12.92 -5.74 -1.10
CA THR A 67 -13.88 -6.45 -0.24
C THR A 67 -13.23 -7.58 0.56
N GLU A 68 -12.08 -8.04 0.09
CA GLU A 68 -11.30 -9.09 0.75
C GLU A 68 -10.41 -8.56 1.89
N ILE A 69 -10.25 -7.24 2.02
CA ILE A 69 -9.40 -6.66 3.05
C ILE A 69 -10.23 -6.44 4.31
N PRO A 70 -9.99 -7.20 5.39
CA PRO A 70 -10.62 -6.93 6.67
C PRO A 70 -9.98 -5.68 7.27
N TYR A 71 -10.61 -4.54 7.07
CA TYR A 71 -10.35 -3.37 7.91
C TYR A 71 -11.02 -3.60 9.25
N GLY A 72 -10.30 -4.30 10.15
CA GLY A 72 -10.78 -4.51 11.51
C GLY A 72 -10.46 -3.32 12.42
N ASP A 73 -11.02 -3.36 13.62
CA ASP A 73 -10.83 -2.34 14.68
C ASP A 73 -9.38 -2.31 15.24
N GLU A 74 -8.54 -3.27 14.84
CA GLU A 74 -7.14 -3.26 15.25
C GLU A 74 -6.34 -2.28 14.39
N PRO A 75 -5.72 -1.27 15.02
CA PRO A 75 -4.93 -0.28 14.29
C PRO A 75 -3.75 -0.96 13.59
N ASN A 76 -3.47 -0.50 12.40
CA ASN A 76 -2.27 -0.89 11.67
C ASN A 76 -1.03 -0.65 12.53
N ARG A 77 -0.44 -1.72 13.01
CA ARG A 77 0.80 -1.65 13.79
C ARG A 77 2.00 -1.48 12.84
N MET A 78 2.11 -0.32 12.24
CA MET A 78 3.36 0.04 11.59
C MET A 78 4.43 0.21 12.67
N PHE A 79 5.43 -0.66 12.65
CA PHE A 79 6.54 -0.65 13.62
C PHE A 79 7.60 0.42 13.30
N ASN A 80 7.16 1.59 12.89
CA ASN A 80 8.04 2.73 12.72
C ASN A 80 8.36 3.36 14.10
N ARG A 81 8.95 2.55 14.97
CA ARG A 81 9.36 2.98 16.31
C ARG A 81 10.84 2.67 16.47
N GLY A 82 11.58 3.64 16.93
CA GLY A 82 13.00 3.51 17.22
C GLY A 82 13.71 4.85 17.14
N PRO A 83 14.94 4.96 17.68
CA PRO A 83 15.66 6.23 17.73
C PRO A 83 15.93 6.81 16.34
N ILE A 84 16.31 5.98 15.38
CA ILE A 84 16.57 6.42 13.98
C ILE A 84 15.30 6.97 13.33
N TRP A 85 14.15 6.33 13.54
CA TRP A 85 12.88 6.83 13.01
C TRP A 85 12.44 8.12 13.70
N GLY A 86 12.61 8.22 15.02
CA GLY A 86 12.34 9.43 15.79
C GLY A 86 13.20 10.62 15.34
N GLU A 87 14.47 10.40 15.08
CA GLU A 87 15.37 11.41 14.52
C GLU A 87 14.93 11.86 13.13
N HIS A 88 14.61 10.91 12.24
CA HIS A 88 14.07 11.21 10.91
C HIS A 88 12.80 12.08 10.99
N LEU A 89 11.83 11.71 11.83
CA LEU A 89 10.60 12.48 12.00
C LEU A 89 10.88 13.90 12.53
N SER A 90 11.84 14.06 13.45
CA SER A 90 12.24 15.38 13.95
C SER A 90 12.80 16.25 12.83
N VAL A 91 13.66 15.71 11.99
CA VAL A 91 14.22 16.43 10.83
C VAL A 91 13.11 16.82 9.84
N VAL A 92 12.17 15.91 9.56
CA VAL A 92 11.04 16.20 8.65
C VAL A 92 10.16 17.30 9.24
N ARG A 93 9.79 17.20 10.51
CA ARG A 93 9.01 18.21 11.22
C ARG A 93 9.66 19.59 11.15
N ASP A 94 10.94 19.67 11.48
CA ASP A 94 11.65 20.95 11.54
C ASP A 94 11.73 21.60 10.15
N ARG A 95 12.00 20.80 9.10
CA ARG A 95 11.97 21.28 7.72
C ARG A 95 10.59 21.75 7.25
N LEU A 96 9.52 21.13 7.74
CA LEU A 96 8.16 21.56 7.45
C LEU A 96 7.86 22.89 8.15
N LEU A 97 8.21 23.01 9.45
CA LEU A 97 7.98 24.22 10.23
C LEU A 97 8.72 25.43 9.66
N GLU A 98 9.93 25.27 9.14
CA GLU A 98 10.68 26.33 8.46
C GLU A 98 9.97 26.90 7.22
N ARG A 99 9.11 26.11 6.58
CA ARG A 99 8.44 26.47 5.32
C ARG A 99 6.97 26.82 5.46
N LEU A 100 6.38 26.51 6.61
CA LEU A 100 4.97 26.77 6.89
C LEU A 100 4.81 28.15 7.54
N PRO A 101 3.68 28.84 7.30
CA PRO A 101 3.37 30.07 8.00
C PRO A 101 3.17 29.82 9.50
N ASN A 102 3.18 30.89 10.31
CA ASN A 102 2.83 30.79 11.72
C ASN A 102 1.39 30.26 11.89
N ALA A 103 1.21 29.30 12.81
CA ALA A 103 -0.07 28.61 13.05
C ALA A 103 -0.69 27.98 11.79
N PRO A 104 0.01 27.07 11.12
CA PRO A 104 -0.44 26.47 9.88
C PRO A 104 -1.66 25.57 10.13
N ARG A 105 -2.56 25.51 9.14
CA ARG A 105 -3.60 24.47 9.08
C ARG A 105 -3.04 23.33 8.25
N VAL A 106 -2.83 22.17 8.86
CA VAL A 106 -2.26 20.98 8.22
C VAL A 106 -3.34 19.89 8.12
N VAL A 107 -3.41 19.24 6.97
CA VAL A 107 -4.22 18.03 6.76
C VAL A 107 -3.26 16.92 6.37
N GLU A 108 -3.27 15.83 7.10
CA GLU A 108 -2.50 14.62 6.79
C GLU A 108 -3.45 13.52 6.31
N ILE A 109 -3.12 12.89 5.19
CA ILE A 109 -3.86 11.75 4.64
C ILE A 109 -3.08 10.47 4.92
N GLY A 110 -3.70 9.54 5.66
CA GLY A 110 -3.07 8.28 6.00
C GLY A 110 -2.10 8.37 7.18
N CYS A 111 -2.40 9.21 8.16
CA CYS A 111 -1.56 9.43 9.35
C CYS A 111 -1.27 8.17 10.19
N GLY A 112 -2.00 7.06 9.98
CA GLY A 112 -1.79 5.81 10.72
C GLY A 112 -2.07 5.97 12.21
N ALA A 113 -1.05 5.75 13.03
CA ALA A 113 -1.15 5.89 14.49
C ALA A 113 -0.70 7.28 15.00
N GLY A 114 -0.49 8.22 14.10
CA GLY A 114 0.01 9.57 14.41
C GLY A 114 1.51 9.71 14.28
#